data_20e1d27e4fc22625be6f611be7ce9579
#
_entry.id   20e1d27e4fc22625be6f611be7ce9579
#
_cell.length_a   1.000
_cell.length_b   1.000
_cell.length_c   1.000
_cell.angle_alpha   90.00
_cell.angle_beta   90.00
_cell.angle_gamma   90.00
#
_symmetry.space_group_name_H-M   'P 1'
#
loop_
_entity.id
_entity.type
_entity.pdbx_description
1 polymer ?
#
loop_
_entity_poly.entity_id
_entity_poly.type
_entity_poly.pdbx_seq_one_letter_code
_entity_poly.pdbx_strand_id
1 'polypeptide(L)'
;MRYRIVGFLEDNTPKTEYVKSHPILGGFADLEEVVKKTGVKSVLIAAPGLPQDQLSDLIFRAQSITESIGVVPNLVGVPMTNVSVESFFDQKVMVLRIKNNLALRSNQMIKRVLDIVLSIIGIIALSPVLIGIAIAVKMDSKGPAIYKSQRVGKNHKAIGVYKFRSMVVNADEVLQKVLAENPEARKEFNEYYKLKDDPRITKIGDFLRKTSLDELPQLINVIKGDMSLVGPRPITEQEVPLYEKYIDDYFMVRPGITGLWQVSGRSDVSYPERVQMDVWYVHNWEPWLDIVLLWRTVGIVVKGKGAY
;
A
#
# COMPACT_ATOMS: atom_id res chain seq x y z
N MET A 1 -15.50 13.28 -12.71
CA MET A 1 -16.09 13.39 -14.08
C MET A 1 -16.19 12.01 -14.69
N ARG A 2 -17.33 11.62 -15.26
CA ARG A 2 -17.45 10.37 -16.02
C ARG A 2 -17.30 10.73 -17.50
N TYR A 3 -16.22 10.31 -18.13
CA TYR A 3 -16.06 10.39 -19.58
C TYR A 3 -16.81 9.19 -20.22
N ARG A 4 -17.48 9.46 -21.35
CA ARG A 4 -18.02 8.41 -22.21
C ARG A 4 -17.09 8.32 -23.43
N ILE A 5 -16.42 7.20 -23.59
CA ILE A 5 -15.58 6.93 -24.74
C ILE A 5 -16.49 6.69 -25.96
N VAL A 6 -16.24 7.41 -27.05
CA VAL A 6 -16.98 7.30 -28.33
C VAL A 6 -16.25 6.32 -29.26
N GLY A 7 -14.91 6.35 -29.26
CA GLY A 7 -14.08 5.49 -30.08
C GLY A 7 -12.60 5.86 -29.97
N PHE A 8 -11.78 5.20 -30.75
CA PHE A 8 -10.34 5.38 -30.79
C PHE A 8 -9.88 5.78 -32.19
N LEU A 9 -8.79 6.55 -32.24
CA LEU A 9 -7.97 6.75 -33.43
C LEU A 9 -6.64 6.00 -33.24
N GLU A 10 -6.24 5.18 -34.20
CA GLU A 10 -5.08 4.30 -34.06
C GLU A 10 -4.48 4.01 -35.45
N ASP A 11 -3.18 4.27 -35.62
CA ASP A 11 -2.46 4.01 -36.88
C ASP A 11 -1.90 2.58 -36.94
N ASN A 12 -1.77 1.90 -35.79
CA ASN A 12 -1.31 0.53 -35.72
C ASN A 12 -2.45 -0.44 -35.45
N THR A 13 -2.31 -1.69 -35.88
CA THR A 13 -3.28 -2.74 -35.58
C THR A 13 -3.34 -2.97 -34.06
N PRO A 14 -4.51 -2.77 -33.42
CA PRO A 14 -4.62 -2.86 -31.98
C PRO A 14 -4.38 -4.29 -31.50
N LYS A 15 -3.48 -4.46 -30.51
CA LYS A 15 -3.14 -5.75 -29.92
C LYS A 15 -3.83 -6.03 -28.58
N THR A 16 -4.66 -5.11 -28.05
CA THR A 16 -5.21 -5.18 -26.70
C THR A 16 -6.73 -5.39 -26.68
N GLU A 17 -7.23 -6.08 -25.66
CA GLU A 17 -8.66 -6.34 -25.45
C GLU A 17 -9.50 -5.07 -25.19
N TYR A 18 -8.87 -3.99 -24.73
CA TYR A 18 -9.57 -2.72 -24.42
C TYR A 18 -10.19 -2.05 -25.64
N VAL A 19 -9.64 -2.28 -26.82
CA VAL A 19 -10.17 -1.72 -28.07
C VAL A 19 -11.36 -2.53 -28.59
N LYS A 20 -11.55 -3.76 -28.15
CA LYS A 20 -12.65 -4.63 -28.60
C LYS A 20 -14.04 -4.11 -28.22
N SER A 21 -14.16 -3.29 -27.20
CA SER A 21 -15.45 -2.74 -26.72
C SER A 21 -15.85 -1.41 -27.35
N HIS A 22 -14.93 -0.75 -28.09
CA HIS A 22 -15.18 0.54 -28.71
C HIS A 22 -14.60 0.56 -30.13
N PRO A 23 -15.27 1.22 -31.09
CA PRO A 23 -14.82 1.23 -32.48
C PRO A 23 -13.54 2.02 -32.69
N ILE A 24 -12.69 1.56 -33.60
CA ILE A 24 -11.65 2.38 -34.19
C ILE A 24 -12.31 3.19 -35.30
N LEU A 25 -12.22 4.51 -35.22
CA LEU A 25 -12.93 5.46 -36.10
C LEU A 25 -12.03 5.95 -37.25
N GLY A 26 -10.74 5.69 -37.19
CA GLY A 26 -9.73 6.06 -38.19
C GLY A 26 -8.34 6.11 -37.61
N GLY A 27 -7.37 6.62 -38.37
CA GLY A 27 -6.01 6.93 -37.96
C GLY A 27 -5.87 8.36 -37.39
N PHE A 28 -4.67 8.74 -37.00
CA PHE A 28 -4.40 10.09 -36.49
C PHE A 28 -4.61 11.17 -37.56
N ALA A 29 -4.49 10.80 -38.85
CA ALA A 29 -4.77 11.69 -39.97
C ALA A 29 -6.26 12.09 -40.04
N ASP A 30 -7.15 11.24 -39.59
CA ASP A 30 -8.60 11.42 -39.70
C ASP A 30 -9.22 12.19 -38.51
N LEU A 31 -8.37 12.75 -37.61
CA LEU A 31 -8.79 13.40 -36.37
C LEU A 31 -9.90 14.45 -36.60
N GLU A 32 -9.71 15.37 -37.54
CA GLU A 32 -10.64 16.45 -37.79
C GLU A 32 -11.99 15.96 -38.29
N GLU A 33 -11.97 15.00 -39.20
CA GLU A 33 -13.19 14.40 -39.77
C GLU A 33 -13.99 13.66 -38.69
N VAL A 34 -13.29 12.87 -37.87
CA VAL A 34 -13.90 12.08 -36.79
C VAL A 34 -14.49 12.98 -35.72
N VAL A 35 -13.78 14.03 -35.29
CA VAL A 35 -14.28 15.01 -34.31
C VAL A 35 -15.53 15.70 -34.85
N LYS A 36 -15.52 16.15 -36.11
CA LYS A 36 -16.67 16.78 -36.73
C LYS A 36 -17.87 15.87 -36.87
N LYS A 37 -17.65 14.60 -37.22
CA LYS A 37 -18.69 13.57 -37.39
C LYS A 37 -19.30 13.15 -36.09
N THR A 38 -18.49 13.00 -35.02
CA THR A 38 -18.94 12.49 -33.72
C THR A 38 -19.40 13.58 -32.76
N GLY A 39 -19.02 14.85 -33.00
CA GLY A 39 -19.32 15.99 -32.13
C GLY A 39 -18.67 15.92 -30.76
N VAL A 40 -17.58 15.16 -30.62
CA VAL A 40 -16.84 15.07 -29.35
C VAL A 40 -16.22 16.39 -28.99
N LYS A 41 -16.27 16.77 -27.70
CA LYS A 41 -15.75 18.02 -27.17
C LYS A 41 -14.37 17.85 -26.52
N SER A 42 -13.94 16.63 -26.28
CA SER A 42 -12.68 16.34 -25.62
C SER A 42 -11.94 15.19 -26.30
N VAL A 43 -10.64 15.38 -26.49
CA VAL A 43 -9.71 14.38 -27.02
C VAL A 43 -8.68 14.05 -25.98
N LEU A 44 -8.39 12.76 -25.76
CA LEU A 44 -7.33 12.27 -24.91
C LEU A 44 -6.24 11.62 -25.79
N ILE A 45 -5.05 12.21 -25.82
CA ILE A 45 -3.90 11.70 -26.55
C ILE A 45 -3.09 10.80 -25.61
N ALA A 46 -3.06 9.52 -25.88
CA ALA A 46 -2.34 8.49 -25.12
C ALA A 46 -1.38 7.74 -26.04
N ALA A 47 -0.43 8.46 -26.64
CA ALA A 47 0.54 7.95 -27.61
C ALA A 47 1.99 8.14 -27.11
N PRO A 48 2.44 7.38 -26.09
CA PRO A 48 3.75 7.59 -25.44
C PRO A 48 4.96 7.27 -26.35
N GLY A 49 4.74 6.56 -27.45
CA GLY A 49 5.78 6.25 -28.44
C GLY A 49 5.85 7.21 -29.64
N LEU A 50 5.00 8.22 -29.68
CA LEU A 50 4.97 9.17 -30.80
C LEU A 50 6.18 10.11 -30.74
N PRO A 51 6.89 10.36 -31.86
CA PRO A 51 7.92 11.40 -31.94
C PRO A 51 7.38 12.76 -31.52
N GLN A 52 8.25 13.60 -30.93
CA GLN A 52 7.83 14.87 -30.32
C GLN A 52 7.21 15.85 -31.32
N ASP A 53 7.71 15.89 -32.54
CA ASP A 53 7.19 16.70 -33.66
C ASP A 53 5.77 16.27 -34.05
N GLN A 54 5.54 14.96 -34.19
CA GLN A 54 4.22 14.42 -34.51
C GLN A 54 3.23 14.60 -33.37
N LEU A 55 3.69 14.39 -32.10
CA LEU A 55 2.86 14.65 -30.94
C LEU A 55 2.44 16.14 -30.86
N SER A 56 3.36 17.03 -31.11
CA SER A 56 3.09 18.48 -31.11
C SER A 56 2.09 18.87 -32.21
N ASP A 57 2.25 18.33 -33.42
CA ASP A 57 1.31 18.52 -34.51
C ASP A 57 -0.10 18.04 -34.15
N LEU A 58 -0.19 16.82 -33.63
CA LEU A 58 -1.45 16.24 -33.21
C LEU A 58 -2.15 17.07 -32.11
N ILE A 59 -1.39 17.58 -31.12
CA ILE A 59 -1.90 18.48 -30.09
C ILE A 59 -2.46 19.77 -30.71
N PHE A 60 -1.71 20.44 -31.60
CA PHE A 60 -2.15 21.69 -32.24
C PHE A 60 -3.41 21.47 -33.10
N ARG A 61 -3.46 20.40 -33.86
CA ARG A 61 -4.63 20.02 -34.65
C ARG A 61 -5.86 19.77 -33.75
N ALA A 62 -5.71 18.97 -32.70
CA ALA A 62 -6.77 18.70 -31.73
C ALA A 62 -7.25 20.02 -31.04
N GLN A 63 -6.33 20.90 -30.68
CA GLN A 63 -6.62 22.17 -29.99
C GLN A 63 -7.48 23.10 -30.82
N SER A 64 -7.32 23.09 -32.14
CA SER A 64 -8.11 23.95 -33.06
C SER A 64 -9.56 23.50 -33.21
N ILE A 65 -9.92 22.26 -32.85
CA ILE A 65 -11.22 21.66 -33.17
C ILE A 65 -11.98 21.11 -31.94
N THR A 66 -11.38 21.14 -30.76
CA THR A 66 -12.01 20.61 -29.52
C THR A 66 -11.95 21.62 -28.39
N GLU A 67 -12.89 21.46 -27.41
CA GLU A 67 -12.95 22.32 -26.22
C GLU A 67 -11.88 21.96 -25.18
N SER A 68 -11.40 20.71 -25.16
CA SER A 68 -10.44 20.22 -24.17
C SER A 68 -9.56 19.10 -24.71
N ILE A 69 -8.27 19.17 -24.41
CA ILE A 69 -7.30 18.12 -24.73
C ILE A 69 -6.63 17.62 -23.46
N GLY A 70 -6.57 16.31 -23.30
CA GLY A 70 -5.72 15.64 -22.33
C GLY A 70 -4.53 15.00 -23.06
N VAL A 71 -3.35 15.10 -22.50
CA VAL A 71 -2.17 14.38 -22.98
C VAL A 71 -1.68 13.48 -21.84
N VAL A 72 -1.51 12.20 -22.13
CA VAL A 72 -0.94 11.22 -21.19
C VAL A 72 0.58 11.20 -21.40
N PRO A 73 1.38 11.75 -20.49
CA PRO A 73 2.83 11.71 -20.62
C PRO A 73 3.34 10.30 -20.35
N ASN A 74 4.47 9.94 -20.97
CA ASN A 74 5.13 8.67 -20.68
C ASN A 74 5.90 8.74 -19.35
N LEU A 75 5.18 8.66 -18.24
CA LEU A 75 5.71 8.71 -16.87
C LEU A 75 5.38 7.41 -16.11
N VAL A 76 5.56 6.27 -16.77
CA VAL A 76 5.30 4.97 -16.15
C VAL A 76 6.20 4.79 -14.91
N GLY A 77 5.58 4.48 -13.75
CA GLY A 77 6.28 4.30 -12.48
C GLY A 77 6.59 5.57 -11.70
N VAL A 78 6.25 6.76 -12.24
CA VAL A 78 6.43 8.02 -11.52
C VAL A 78 5.19 8.29 -10.63
N PRO A 79 5.37 8.59 -9.32
CA PRO A 79 4.26 8.95 -8.44
C PRO A 79 3.61 10.25 -8.91
N MET A 80 2.32 10.20 -9.24
CA MET A 80 1.60 11.34 -9.83
C MET A 80 0.68 12.08 -8.84
N THR A 81 0.57 11.62 -7.60
CA THR A 81 -0.42 12.15 -6.63
C THR A 81 -0.09 13.56 -6.15
N ASN A 82 1.19 13.93 -6.11
CA ASN A 82 1.65 15.22 -5.61
C ASN A 82 2.42 16.00 -6.68
N VAL A 83 1.86 16.03 -7.90
CA VAL A 83 2.47 16.72 -9.04
C VAL A 83 1.88 18.13 -9.17
N SER A 84 2.73 19.15 -9.14
CA SER A 84 2.40 20.49 -9.57
C SER A 84 3.00 20.77 -10.95
N VAL A 85 2.19 21.35 -11.84
CA VAL A 85 2.62 21.74 -13.17
C VAL A 85 3.00 23.22 -13.14
N GLU A 86 4.25 23.50 -13.47
CA GLU A 86 4.76 24.86 -13.62
C GLU A 86 5.12 25.07 -15.09
N SER A 87 4.58 26.11 -15.72
CA SER A 87 4.90 26.49 -17.10
C SER A 87 5.76 27.74 -17.11
N PHE A 88 6.88 27.68 -17.81
CA PHE A 88 7.78 28.82 -18.06
C PHE A 88 7.53 29.32 -19.47
N PHE A 89 6.70 30.36 -19.60
CA PHE A 89 6.25 30.88 -20.88
C PHE A 89 7.40 31.34 -21.78
N ASP A 90 8.44 31.95 -21.19
CA ASP A 90 9.59 32.45 -21.94
C ASP A 90 10.44 31.33 -22.56
N GLN A 91 10.44 30.14 -21.97
CA GLN A 91 11.28 29.02 -22.41
C GLN A 91 10.48 27.91 -23.12
N LYS A 92 9.15 28.06 -23.22
CA LYS A 92 8.23 27.02 -23.74
C LYS A 92 8.44 25.65 -23.08
N VAL A 93 8.77 25.65 -21.79
CA VAL A 93 9.03 24.43 -20.98
C VAL A 93 7.94 24.27 -19.95
N MET A 94 7.45 23.06 -19.83
CA MET A 94 6.56 22.61 -18.74
C MET A 94 7.36 21.76 -17.78
N VAL A 95 7.38 22.13 -16.50
CA VAL A 95 8.05 21.39 -15.43
C VAL A 95 7.00 20.70 -14.58
N LEU A 96 7.09 19.38 -14.51
CA LEU A 96 6.32 18.57 -13.55
C LEU A 96 7.12 18.46 -12.25
N ARG A 97 6.68 19.16 -11.22
CA ARG A 97 7.32 19.11 -9.91
C ARG A 97 6.66 18.05 -9.05
N ILE A 98 7.37 16.96 -8.79
CA ILE A 98 6.92 15.87 -7.95
C ILE A 98 7.40 16.12 -6.52
N LYS A 99 6.46 16.17 -5.56
CA LYS A 99 6.78 16.43 -4.16
C LYS A 99 6.66 15.15 -3.35
N ASN A 100 7.69 14.84 -2.56
CA ASN A 100 7.59 13.82 -1.51
C ASN A 100 7.08 14.49 -0.22
N ASN A 101 5.81 14.33 0.06
CA ASN A 101 5.16 14.95 1.22
C ASN A 101 5.71 14.43 2.55
N LEU A 102 6.11 13.15 2.64
CA LEU A 102 6.69 12.59 3.87
C LEU A 102 8.13 13.04 4.13
N ALA A 103 8.82 13.63 3.15
CA ALA A 103 10.12 14.25 3.36
C ALA A 103 9.99 15.61 4.07
N LEU A 104 8.83 16.27 4.01
CA LEU A 104 8.58 17.57 4.65
C LEU A 104 8.42 17.41 6.16
N ARG A 105 9.22 18.15 6.95
CA ARG A 105 9.17 18.13 8.43
C ARG A 105 7.79 18.49 8.99
N SER A 106 7.10 19.46 8.39
CA SER A 106 5.74 19.85 8.76
C SER A 106 4.76 18.69 8.68
N ASN A 107 4.82 17.93 7.58
CA ASN A 107 3.95 16.78 7.35
C ASN A 107 4.28 15.62 8.29
N GLN A 108 5.58 15.39 8.54
CA GLN A 108 6.01 14.41 9.56
C GLN A 108 5.50 14.77 10.96
N MET A 109 5.46 16.07 11.29
CA MET A 109 4.92 16.54 12.57
C MET A 109 3.40 16.35 12.63
N ILE A 110 2.65 16.74 11.60
CA ILE A 110 1.21 16.55 11.51
C ILE A 110 0.87 15.06 11.67
N LYS A 111 1.54 14.19 10.89
CA LYS A 111 1.36 12.76 10.99
C LYS A 111 1.65 12.25 12.40
N ARG A 112 2.73 12.72 13.02
CA ARG A 112 3.12 12.31 14.38
C ARG A 112 2.10 12.71 15.44
N VAL A 113 1.56 13.91 15.35
CA VAL A 113 0.50 14.39 16.26
C VAL A 113 -0.76 13.54 16.11
N LEU A 114 -1.19 13.30 14.87
CA LEU A 114 -2.35 12.42 14.58
C LEU A 114 -2.13 11.00 15.12
N ASP A 115 -0.96 10.41 14.88
CA ASP A 115 -0.59 9.09 15.39
C ASP A 115 -0.70 9.00 16.92
N ILE A 116 -0.15 9.98 17.64
CA ILE A 116 -0.18 10.01 19.11
C ILE A 116 -1.60 10.18 19.62
N VAL A 117 -2.33 11.18 19.12
CA VAL A 117 -3.67 11.51 19.58
C VAL A 117 -4.61 10.32 19.37
N LEU A 118 -4.64 9.76 18.16
CA LEU A 118 -5.51 8.63 17.86
C LEU A 118 -5.10 7.36 18.62
N SER A 119 -3.80 7.15 18.87
CA SER A 119 -3.34 6.01 19.67
C SER A 119 -3.74 6.13 21.14
N ILE A 120 -3.66 7.32 21.73
CA ILE A 120 -4.12 7.57 23.11
C ILE A 120 -5.62 7.33 23.22
N ILE A 121 -6.40 7.91 22.30
CA ILE A 121 -7.85 7.69 22.25
C ILE A 121 -8.15 6.20 22.10
N GLY A 122 -7.45 5.50 21.20
CA GLY A 122 -7.61 4.08 20.98
C GLY A 122 -7.31 3.24 22.22
N ILE A 123 -6.21 3.53 22.94
CA ILE A 123 -5.86 2.82 24.19
C ILE A 123 -6.92 3.06 25.26
N ILE A 124 -7.38 4.28 25.44
CA ILE A 124 -8.42 4.61 26.45
C ILE A 124 -9.72 3.89 26.12
N ALA A 125 -10.19 4.00 24.87
CA ALA A 125 -11.44 3.39 24.44
C ALA A 125 -11.41 1.85 24.50
N LEU A 126 -10.27 1.25 24.14
CA LEU A 126 -10.09 -0.21 24.11
C LEU A 126 -9.53 -0.77 25.42
N SER A 127 -9.29 0.04 26.44
CA SER A 127 -8.69 -0.41 27.70
C SER A 127 -9.41 -1.58 28.36
N PRO A 128 -10.76 -1.67 28.44
CA PRO A 128 -11.42 -2.86 29.00
C PRO A 128 -11.14 -4.13 28.18
N VAL A 129 -11.11 -4.00 26.85
CA VAL A 129 -10.80 -5.10 25.93
C VAL A 129 -9.35 -5.55 26.09
N LEU A 130 -8.39 -4.62 26.16
CA LEU A 130 -6.98 -4.90 26.36
C LEU A 130 -6.73 -5.63 27.67
N ILE A 131 -7.38 -5.21 28.75
CA ILE A 131 -7.27 -5.87 30.06
C ILE A 131 -7.90 -7.28 30.00
N GLY A 132 -9.08 -7.43 29.42
CA GLY A 132 -9.74 -8.72 29.25
C GLY A 132 -8.89 -9.71 28.45
N ILE A 133 -8.29 -9.27 27.33
CA ILE A 133 -7.37 -10.09 26.54
C ILE A 133 -6.12 -10.46 27.34
N ALA A 134 -5.53 -9.51 28.09
CA ALA A 134 -4.34 -9.81 28.90
C ALA A 134 -4.62 -10.89 29.97
N ILE A 135 -5.79 -10.85 30.60
CA ILE A 135 -6.23 -11.85 31.56
C ILE A 135 -6.44 -13.21 30.85
N ALA A 136 -7.16 -13.22 29.73
CA ALA A 136 -7.43 -14.45 28.96
C ALA A 136 -6.14 -15.14 28.51
N VAL A 137 -5.15 -14.38 27.99
CA VAL A 137 -3.83 -14.91 27.59
C VAL A 137 -3.07 -15.51 28.77
N LYS A 138 -3.14 -14.87 29.95
CA LYS A 138 -2.50 -15.41 31.17
C LYS A 138 -3.18 -16.69 31.71
N MET A 139 -4.49 -16.79 31.52
CA MET A 139 -5.24 -17.99 31.92
C MET A 139 -5.02 -19.15 30.94
N ASP A 140 -4.85 -18.88 29.65
CA ASP A 140 -4.66 -19.89 28.61
C ASP A 140 -3.27 -20.56 28.66
N SER A 141 -2.23 -19.81 29.02
CA SER A 141 -0.86 -20.33 29.12
C SER A 141 0.00 -19.54 30.11
N LYS A 142 0.94 -20.24 30.79
CA LYS A 142 1.88 -19.62 31.74
C LYS A 142 2.82 -18.63 31.01
N GLY A 143 3.09 -17.46 31.62
CA GLY A 143 4.07 -16.47 31.15
C GLY A 143 3.49 -15.06 30.91
N PRO A 144 4.26 -14.12 30.31
CA PRO A 144 3.83 -12.75 30.11
C PRO A 144 2.72 -12.66 29.07
N ALA A 145 1.75 -11.76 29.26
CA ALA A 145 0.64 -11.56 28.31
C ALA A 145 1.11 -10.89 27.00
N ILE A 146 2.16 -10.07 27.08
CA ILE A 146 2.73 -9.33 25.93
C ILE A 146 4.04 -9.97 25.52
N TYR A 147 4.18 -10.22 24.23
CA TYR A 147 5.39 -10.65 23.55
C TYR A 147 6.00 -9.48 22.77
N LYS A 148 7.33 -9.43 22.70
CA LYS A 148 8.08 -8.44 21.95
C LYS A 148 8.77 -9.09 20.77
N SER A 149 8.30 -8.81 19.56
CA SER A 149 8.89 -9.30 18.32
C SER A 149 9.90 -8.29 17.78
N GLN A 150 11.11 -8.74 17.47
CA GLN A 150 12.13 -7.89 16.85
C GLN A 150 11.78 -7.62 15.38
N ARG A 151 11.83 -6.36 14.99
CA ARG A 151 11.56 -5.89 13.63
C ARG A 151 12.51 -4.76 13.25
N VAL A 152 12.52 -4.43 11.97
CA VAL A 152 13.27 -3.30 11.43
C VAL A 152 12.32 -2.10 11.28
N GLY A 153 12.76 -0.95 11.72
CA GLY A 153 12.03 0.31 11.64
C GLY A 153 12.74 1.37 10.81
N LYS A 154 12.25 2.60 10.97
CA LYS A 154 12.83 3.77 10.30
C LYS A 154 14.33 3.87 10.52
N ASN A 155 15.08 4.28 9.47
CA ASN A 155 16.54 4.39 9.46
C ASN A 155 17.26 3.08 9.83
N HIS A 156 16.69 1.95 9.45
CA HIS A 156 17.21 0.61 9.73
C HIS A 156 17.39 0.32 11.25
N LYS A 157 16.63 1.01 12.10
CA LYS A 157 16.71 0.82 13.54
C LYS A 157 15.96 -0.42 13.97
N ALA A 158 16.59 -1.31 14.74
CA ALA A 158 15.87 -2.43 15.34
C ALA A 158 14.83 -1.92 16.35
N ILE A 159 13.60 -2.39 16.23
CA ILE A 159 12.47 -2.03 17.09
C ILE A 159 11.82 -3.29 17.66
N GLY A 160 11.33 -3.20 18.88
CA GLY A 160 10.58 -4.28 19.52
C GLY A 160 9.09 -4.03 19.43
N VAL A 161 8.42 -4.74 18.53
CA VAL A 161 6.98 -4.62 18.29
C VAL A 161 6.20 -5.43 19.34
N TYR A 162 5.32 -4.77 20.07
CA TYR A 162 4.51 -5.40 21.10
C TYR A 162 3.29 -6.10 20.49
N LYS A 163 3.07 -7.35 20.93
CA LYS A 163 1.88 -8.13 20.56
C LYS A 163 1.37 -8.89 21.78
N PHE A 164 0.08 -9.20 21.83
CA PHE A 164 -0.36 -10.22 22.75
C PHE A 164 0.23 -11.57 22.36
N ARG A 165 0.61 -12.34 23.37
CA ARG A 165 1.15 -13.69 23.16
C ARG A 165 0.06 -14.59 22.61
N SER A 166 0.27 -15.12 21.43
CA SER A 166 -0.61 -16.06 20.73
C SER A 166 -0.04 -17.48 20.63
N MET A 167 1.20 -17.67 21.11
CA MET A 167 1.90 -18.96 21.11
C MET A 167 2.35 -19.33 22.51
N VAL A 168 2.65 -20.60 22.73
CA VAL A 168 3.27 -21.10 23.95
C VAL A 168 4.66 -20.48 24.18
N VAL A 169 5.14 -20.44 25.43
CA VAL A 169 6.42 -19.77 25.76
C VAL A 169 7.62 -20.47 25.11
N ASN A 170 7.58 -21.79 24.99
CA ASN A 170 8.61 -22.63 24.36
C ASN A 170 8.31 -22.90 22.87
N ALA A 171 7.74 -21.94 22.15
CA ALA A 171 7.33 -22.09 20.76
C ALA A 171 8.45 -22.57 19.83
N ASP A 172 9.67 -22.12 20.04
CA ASP A 172 10.82 -22.50 19.21
C ASP A 172 11.20 -23.99 19.42
N GLU A 173 11.19 -24.46 20.68
CA GLU A 173 11.45 -25.88 20.99
C GLU A 173 10.37 -26.78 20.38
N VAL A 174 9.10 -26.38 20.51
CA VAL A 174 7.97 -27.09 19.90
C VAL A 174 8.11 -27.14 18.39
N LEU A 175 8.49 -26.02 17.75
CA LEU A 175 8.72 -26.00 16.30
C LEU A 175 9.82 -26.97 15.89
N GLN A 176 10.98 -26.91 16.54
CA GLN A 176 12.10 -27.80 16.23
C GLN A 176 11.71 -29.27 16.35
N LYS A 177 10.93 -29.62 17.37
CA LYS A 177 10.43 -30.97 17.56
C LYS A 177 9.49 -31.38 16.42
N VAL A 178 8.52 -30.53 16.07
CA VAL A 178 7.58 -30.81 14.97
C VAL A 178 8.30 -30.97 13.65
N LEU A 179 9.27 -30.09 13.33
CA LEU A 179 10.05 -30.18 12.11
C LEU A 179 11.00 -31.38 12.07
N ALA A 180 11.41 -31.90 13.23
CA ALA A 180 12.22 -33.11 13.32
C ALA A 180 11.36 -34.40 13.13
N GLU A 181 10.16 -34.44 13.70
CA GLU A 181 9.28 -35.60 13.72
C GLU A 181 8.38 -35.69 12.48
N ASN A 182 8.07 -34.58 11.80
CA ASN A 182 7.15 -34.54 10.66
C ASN A 182 7.80 -33.94 9.40
N PRO A 183 8.19 -34.79 8.40
CA PRO A 183 8.79 -34.33 7.16
C PRO A 183 7.88 -33.44 6.32
N GLU A 184 6.55 -33.64 6.36
CA GLU A 184 5.59 -32.82 5.62
C GLU A 184 5.52 -31.41 6.22
N ALA A 185 5.44 -31.29 7.54
CA ALA A 185 5.49 -30.03 8.25
C ALA A 185 6.80 -29.28 7.98
N ARG A 186 7.93 -29.99 7.88
CA ARG A 186 9.22 -29.41 7.49
C ARG A 186 9.18 -28.86 6.08
N LYS A 187 8.62 -29.57 5.12
CA LYS A 187 8.48 -29.11 3.73
C LYS A 187 7.59 -27.87 3.64
N GLU A 188 6.43 -27.91 4.29
CA GLU A 188 5.49 -26.78 4.36
C GLU A 188 6.15 -25.55 4.99
N PHE A 189 6.85 -25.72 6.12
CA PHE A 189 7.52 -24.61 6.79
C PHE A 189 8.66 -24.00 5.96
N ASN A 190 9.43 -24.82 5.24
CA ASN A 190 10.50 -24.33 4.37
C ASN A 190 9.96 -23.53 3.16
N GLU A 191 8.76 -23.87 2.69
CA GLU A 191 8.13 -23.20 1.54
C GLU A 191 7.41 -21.90 1.96
N TYR A 192 6.66 -21.94 3.08
CA TYR A 192 5.76 -20.85 3.47
C TYR A 192 6.18 -20.12 4.76
N TYR A 193 7.19 -20.59 5.49
CA TYR A 193 7.57 -20.12 6.83
C TYR A 193 6.42 -20.13 7.85
N LYS A 194 5.40 -20.97 7.59
CA LYS A 194 4.18 -21.14 8.39
C LYS A 194 3.75 -22.60 8.35
N LEU A 195 3.00 -23.00 9.36
CA LEU A 195 2.31 -24.28 9.39
C LEU A 195 0.80 -24.00 9.39
N LYS A 196 0.03 -24.76 8.62
CA LYS A 196 -1.43 -24.65 8.55
C LYS A 196 -2.06 -25.01 9.89
N ASP A 197 -1.60 -26.10 10.49
CA ASP A 197 -1.98 -26.54 11.85
C ASP A 197 -0.76 -26.39 12.76
N ASP A 198 -0.54 -25.17 13.26
CA ASP A 198 0.63 -24.84 14.07
C ASP A 198 0.37 -25.14 15.55
N PRO A 199 0.98 -26.21 16.11
CA PRO A 199 0.73 -26.63 17.49
C PRO A 199 1.28 -25.66 18.54
N ARG A 200 2.04 -24.65 18.12
CA ARG A 200 2.52 -23.58 18.99
C ARG A 200 1.42 -22.60 19.37
N ILE A 201 0.38 -22.50 18.54
CA ILE A 201 -0.70 -21.51 18.71
C ILE A 201 -1.63 -22.00 19.82
N THR A 202 -1.89 -21.13 20.80
CA THR A 202 -2.84 -21.43 21.88
C THR A 202 -4.28 -21.20 21.40
N LYS A 203 -5.29 -21.70 22.13
CA LYS A 203 -6.70 -21.52 21.78
C LYS A 203 -7.10 -20.04 21.70
N ILE A 204 -6.69 -19.27 22.71
CA ILE A 204 -6.90 -17.82 22.71
C ILE A 204 -6.05 -17.16 21.63
N GLY A 205 -4.83 -17.66 21.39
CA GLY A 205 -3.94 -17.18 20.35
C GLY A 205 -4.54 -17.29 18.94
N ASP A 206 -5.21 -18.38 18.64
CA ASP A 206 -5.91 -18.57 17.36
C ASP A 206 -7.02 -17.54 17.16
N PHE A 207 -7.86 -17.32 18.18
CA PHE A 207 -8.88 -16.27 18.16
C PHE A 207 -8.27 -14.88 17.97
N LEU A 208 -7.19 -14.53 18.70
CA LEU A 208 -6.54 -13.23 18.60
C LEU A 208 -5.96 -12.99 17.20
N ARG A 209 -5.35 -14.00 16.59
CA ARG A 209 -4.82 -13.91 15.23
C ARG A 209 -5.92 -13.72 14.19
N LYS A 210 -6.99 -14.51 14.28
CA LYS A 210 -8.15 -14.40 13.38
C LYS A 210 -8.85 -13.06 13.46
N THR A 211 -8.80 -12.39 14.60
CA THR A 211 -9.40 -11.08 14.81
C THR A 211 -8.41 -9.93 14.72
N SER A 212 -7.10 -10.21 14.55
CA SER A 212 -6.00 -9.23 14.58
C SER A 212 -5.90 -8.45 15.91
N LEU A 213 -6.55 -8.92 16.97
CA LEU A 213 -6.51 -8.29 18.29
C LEU A 213 -5.17 -8.47 19.00
N ASP A 214 -4.35 -9.46 18.55
CA ASP A 214 -2.99 -9.64 19.03
C ASP A 214 -2.09 -8.44 18.75
N GLU A 215 -2.43 -7.61 17.78
CA GLU A 215 -1.64 -6.44 17.36
C GLU A 215 -1.98 -5.15 18.11
N LEU A 216 -3.07 -5.10 18.90
CA LEU A 216 -3.48 -3.91 19.65
C LEU A 216 -2.38 -3.31 20.56
N PRO A 217 -1.49 -4.09 21.22
CA PRO A 217 -0.41 -3.51 22.02
C PRO A 217 0.58 -2.66 21.22
N GLN A 218 0.60 -2.74 19.87
CA GLN A 218 1.43 -1.89 19.02
C GLN A 218 1.07 -0.41 19.12
N LEU A 219 -0.13 -0.05 19.60
CA LEU A 219 -0.49 1.34 19.93
C LEU A 219 0.54 1.96 20.91
N ILE A 220 1.13 1.17 21.80
CA ILE A 220 2.21 1.60 22.68
C ILE A 220 3.48 1.92 21.86
N ASN A 221 3.81 1.13 20.84
CA ASN A 221 4.93 1.42 19.95
C ASN A 221 4.72 2.72 19.18
N VAL A 222 3.48 3.01 18.78
CA VAL A 222 3.15 4.29 18.14
C VAL A 222 3.42 5.45 19.10
N ILE A 223 2.93 5.40 20.33
CA ILE A 223 3.17 6.46 21.33
C ILE A 223 4.65 6.62 21.62
N LYS A 224 5.43 5.54 21.72
CA LYS A 224 6.89 5.57 21.90
C LYS A 224 7.65 6.17 20.71
N GLY A 225 7.08 6.17 19.52
CA GLY A 225 7.70 6.68 18.30
C GLY A 225 8.46 5.65 17.49
N ASP A 226 8.37 4.38 17.85
CA ASP A 226 8.94 3.27 17.06
C ASP A 226 8.10 2.99 15.81
N MET A 227 6.78 3.20 15.89
CA MET A 227 5.80 2.92 14.84
C MET A 227 4.88 4.13 14.57
N SER A 228 4.08 4.00 13.53
CA SER A 228 2.95 4.84 13.13
C SER A 228 1.66 4.02 13.13
N LEU A 229 0.50 4.65 13.14
CA LEU A 229 -0.77 3.95 12.92
C LEU A 229 -0.84 3.38 11.52
N VAL A 230 -0.45 4.19 10.52
CA VAL A 230 -0.46 3.81 9.11
C VAL A 230 0.96 3.90 8.53
N GLY A 231 1.38 2.88 7.80
CA GLY A 231 2.69 2.82 7.17
C GLY A 231 2.99 1.42 6.61
N PRO A 232 4.17 1.22 6.00
CA PRO A 232 4.66 -0.10 5.64
C PRO A 232 4.64 -1.05 6.83
N ARG A 233 4.34 -2.33 6.59
CA ARG A 233 4.35 -3.32 7.69
C ARG A 233 5.75 -3.47 8.28
N PRO A 234 5.90 -3.63 9.63
CA PRO A 234 7.20 -3.91 10.24
C PRO A 234 7.78 -5.25 9.74
N ILE A 235 8.91 -5.19 9.05
CA ILE A 235 9.60 -6.35 8.47
C ILE A 235 10.66 -6.92 9.41
N THR A 236 11.05 -8.17 9.18
CA THR A 236 12.22 -8.80 9.82
C THR A 236 13.49 -8.42 9.06
N GLU A 237 14.66 -8.64 9.68
CA GLU A 237 15.96 -8.45 9.02
C GLU A 237 16.09 -9.36 7.78
N GLN A 238 15.49 -10.54 7.83
CA GLN A 238 15.49 -11.49 6.70
C GLN A 238 14.64 -11.03 5.51
N GLU A 239 13.67 -10.15 5.73
CA GLU A 239 12.82 -9.57 4.69
C GLU A 239 13.45 -8.34 4.03
N VAL A 240 14.47 -7.72 4.63
CA VAL A 240 15.14 -6.52 4.08
C VAL A 240 15.62 -6.73 2.63
N PRO A 241 16.29 -7.84 2.26
CA PRO A 241 16.72 -8.06 0.88
C PRO A 241 15.57 -8.15 -0.13
N LEU A 242 14.36 -8.51 0.31
CA LEU A 242 13.19 -8.65 -0.58
C LEU A 242 12.64 -7.30 -1.07
N TYR A 243 13.02 -6.18 -0.43
CA TYR A 243 12.69 -4.84 -0.90
C TYR A 243 13.62 -4.36 -2.03
N GLU A 244 14.74 -5.04 -2.28
CA GLU A 244 15.71 -4.69 -3.33
C GLU A 244 16.08 -3.19 -3.32
N LYS A 245 15.98 -2.53 -4.47
CA LYS A 245 16.26 -1.10 -4.65
C LYS A 245 15.28 -0.16 -3.89
N TYR A 246 14.18 -0.68 -3.37
CA TYR A 246 13.14 0.12 -2.69
C TYR A 246 13.30 0.17 -1.18
N ILE A 247 14.35 -0.44 -0.63
CA ILE A 247 14.54 -0.51 0.82
C ILE A 247 14.73 0.85 1.47
N ASP A 248 15.33 1.80 0.76
CA ASP A 248 15.51 3.16 1.27
C ASP A 248 14.17 3.87 1.46
N ASP A 249 13.18 3.63 0.60
CA ASP A 249 11.82 4.15 0.75
C ASP A 249 11.17 3.64 2.04
N TYR A 250 11.33 2.35 2.34
CA TYR A 250 10.88 1.77 3.59
C TYR A 250 11.54 2.45 4.81
N PHE A 251 12.85 2.66 4.77
CA PHE A 251 13.60 3.26 5.88
C PHE A 251 13.32 4.76 6.09
N MET A 252 12.73 5.44 5.14
CA MET A 252 12.33 6.86 5.28
C MET A 252 11.23 7.08 6.31
N VAL A 253 10.37 6.09 6.54
CA VAL A 253 9.15 6.22 7.35
C VAL A 253 9.15 5.28 8.55
N ARG A 254 8.25 5.51 9.52
CA ARG A 254 7.99 4.54 10.58
C ARG A 254 7.07 3.45 10.05
N PRO A 255 7.32 2.17 10.39
CA PRO A 255 6.39 1.10 10.04
C PRO A 255 5.04 1.31 10.72
N GLY A 256 3.97 0.89 10.05
CA GLY A 256 2.59 1.04 10.50
C GLY A 256 2.02 -0.19 11.20
N ILE A 257 1.00 0.01 12.02
CA ILE A 257 0.12 -1.07 12.49
C ILE A 257 -0.70 -1.59 11.31
N THR A 258 -1.20 -0.68 10.49
CA THR A 258 -1.87 -0.98 9.22
C THR A 258 -1.19 -0.29 8.06
N GLY A 259 -1.45 -0.73 6.84
CA GLY A 259 -0.86 -0.18 5.62
C GLY A 259 -1.69 -0.47 4.39
N LEU A 260 -1.28 0.09 3.26
CA LEU A 260 -2.05 0.03 2.03
C LEU A 260 -2.35 -1.42 1.59
N TRP A 261 -1.33 -2.29 1.52
CA TRP A 261 -1.54 -3.67 1.10
C TRP A 261 -2.35 -4.48 2.12
N GLN A 262 -2.23 -4.16 3.42
CA GLN A 262 -2.98 -4.82 4.48
C GLN A 262 -4.49 -4.59 4.37
N VAL A 263 -4.92 -3.49 3.74
CA VAL A 263 -6.34 -3.18 3.51
C VAL A 263 -6.81 -3.42 2.07
N SER A 264 -5.89 -3.73 1.13
CA SER A 264 -6.23 -3.88 -0.29
C SER A 264 -6.34 -5.33 -0.76
N GLY A 265 -5.56 -6.27 -0.22
CA GLY A 265 -5.57 -7.67 -0.68
C GLY A 265 -5.02 -8.66 0.35
N ARG A 266 -4.37 -8.17 1.42
CA ARG A 266 -3.83 -9.00 2.53
C ARG A 266 -2.97 -10.17 2.04
N SER A 267 -3.39 -11.41 2.33
CA SER A 267 -2.64 -12.63 2.02
C SER A 267 -2.58 -12.95 0.53
N ASP A 268 -3.53 -12.44 -0.27
CA ASP A 268 -3.66 -12.75 -1.69
C ASP A 268 -2.70 -11.93 -2.56
N VAL A 269 -1.98 -10.97 -1.96
CA VAL A 269 -1.02 -10.10 -2.66
C VAL A 269 0.37 -10.73 -2.57
N SER A 270 1.06 -10.87 -3.70
CA SER A 270 2.44 -11.36 -3.76
C SER A 270 3.41 -10.41 -3.02
N TYR A 271 4.56 -10.92 -2.59
CA TYR A 271 5.53 -10.09 -1.86
C TYR A 271 6.02 -8.87 -2.68
N PRO A 272 6.36 -9.00 -3.98
CA PRO A 272 6.71 -7.83 -4.80
C PRO A 272 5.60 -6.78 -4.89
N GLU A 273 4.34 -7.20 -4.99
CA GLU A 273 3.21 -6.27 -5.00
C GLU A 273 3.05 -5.55 -3.65
N ARG A 274 3.30 -6.23 -2.51
CA ARG A 274 3.32 -5.58 -1.19
C ARG A 274 4.37 -4.49 -1.13
N VAL A 275 5.59 -4.77 -1.61
CA VAL A 275 6.67 -3.78 -1.69
C VAL A 275 6.25 -2.59 -2.53
N GLN A 276 5.67 -2.80 -3.72
CA GLN A 276 5.19 -1.73 -4.58
C GLN A 276 4.10 -0.88 -3.91
N MET A 277 3.17 -1.50 -3.17
CA MET A 277 2.13 -0.78 -2.43
C MET A 277 2.72 0.03 -1.26
N ASP A 278 3.74 -0.48 -0.57
CA ASP A 278 4.42 0.23 0.50
C ASP A 278 5.19 1.44 -0.06
N VAL A 279 5.91 1.26 -1.17
CA VAL A 279 6.60 2.35 -1.89
C VAL A 279 5.59 3.39 -2.38
N TRP A 280 4.50 2.93 -2.99
CA TRP A 280 3.44 3.82 -3.44
C TRP A 280 2.90 4.68 -2.28
N TYR A 281 2.63 4.08 -1.13
CA TYR A 281 2.18 4.81 0.06
C TYR A 281 3.19 5.88 0.49
N VAL A 282 4.49 5.56 0.55
CA VAL A 282 5.54 6.50 0.95
C VAL A 282 5.61 7.72 0.02
N HIS A 283 5.52 7.47 -1.28
CA HIS A 283 5.63 8.53 -2.29
C HIS A 283 4.35 9.36 -2.45
N ASN A 284 3.18 8.76 -2.20
CA ASN A 284 1.87 9.38 -2.42
C ASN A 284 1.15 9.77 -1.13
N TRP A 285 1.86 9.80 -0.01
CA TRP A 285 1.28 10.09 1.28
C TRP A 285 0.67 11.49 1.36
N GLU A 286 -0.53 11.53 1.94
CA GLU A 286 -1.23 12.73 2.40
C GLU A 286 -2.05 12.39 3.67
N PRO A 287 -2.39 13.37 4.53
CA PRO A 287 -3.13 13.11 5.77
C PRO A 287 -4.47 12.40 5.55
N TRP A 288 -5.15 12.71 4.45
CA TRP A 288 -6.42 12.07 4.11
C TRP A 288 -6.28 10.58 3.80
N LEU A 289 -5.17 10.19 3.18
CA LEU A 289 -4.89 8.79 2.89
C LEU A 289 -4.84 7.95 4.17
N ASP A 290 -4.18 8.45 5.23
CA ASP A 290 -4.13 7.76 6.52
C ASP A 290 -5.55 7.57 7.09
N ILE A 291 -6.40 8.59 7.04
CA ILE A 291 -7.79 8.51 7.51
C ILE A 291 -8.56 7.43 6.76
N VAL A 292 -8.42 7.40 5.42
CA VAL A 292 -9.09 6.39 4.58
C VAL A 292 -8.60 4.98 4.91
N LEU A 293 -7.28 4.79 5.10
CA LEU A 293 -6.72 3.48 5.42
C LEU A 293 -7.12 3.00 6.82
N LEU A 294 -7.16 3.90 7.81
CA LEU A 294 -7.68 3.59 9.15
C LEU A 294 -9.15 3.18 9.11
N TRP A 295 -9.98 3.90 8.36
CA TRP A 295 -11.39 3.57 8.21
C TRP A 295 -11.59 2.19 7.55
N ARG A 296 -10.83 1.90 6.49
CA ARG A 296 -10.83 0.58 5.84
C ARG A 296 -10.39 -0.52 6.81
N THR A 297 -9.36 -0.26 7.63
CA THR A 297 -8.88 -1.23 8.63
C THR A 297 -9.98 -1.60 9.62
N VAL A 298 -10.69 -0.61 10.18
CA VAL A 298 -11.84 -0.85 11.07
C VAL A 298 -12.90 -1.72 10.36
N GLY A 299 -13.24 -1.38 9.11
CA GLY A 299 -14.22 -2.14 8.34
C GLY A 299 -13.81 -3.61 8.11
N ILE A 300 -12.52 -3.87 7.93
CA ILE A 300 -11.97 -5.22 7.73
C ILE A 300 -11.96 -6.02 9.04
N VAL A 301 -11.52 -5.40 10.14
CA VAL A 301 -11.51 -6.04 11.46
C VAL A 301 -12.92 -6.43 11.88
N VAL A 302 -13.90 -5.54 11.70
CA VAL A 302 -15.31 -5.81 12.04
C VAL A 302 -15.91 -6.93 11.17
N LYS A 303 -15.55 -6.98 9.88
CA LYS A 303 -16.07 -8.00 8.95
C LYS A 303 -15.36 -9.37 9.06
N GLY A 304 -14.24 -9.46 9.78
CA GLY A 304 -13.46 -10.69 9.95
C GLY A 304 -12.91 -11.30 8.65
N LYS A 305 -12.88 -10.54 7.54
CA LYS A 305 -12.41 -11.05 6.25
C LYS A 305 -10.89 -10.99 6.16
N GLY A 306 -10.25 -12.12 5.82
CA GLY A 306 -8.83 -12.18 5.40
C GLY A 306 -7.80 -12.19 6.54
N ALA A 307 -8.17 -12.54 7.77
CA ALA A 307 -7.24 -13.00 8.78
C ALA A 307 -7.14 -14.53 8.61
N TYR A 308 -6.00 -14.97 8.01
CA TYR A 308 -5.70 -16.37 7.67
C TYR A 308 -6.67 -17.09 6.77
#